data_7036ae93d361e6ef8d7798511c32a95e
#
_entry.id   7036ae93d361e6ef8d7798511c32a95e
#
_cell.length_a   1.000
_cell.length_b   1.000
_cell.length_c   1.000
_cell.angle_alpha   90.00
_cell.angle_beta   90.00
_cell.angle_gamma   90.00
#
_symmetry.space_group_name_H-M   'P 1'
#
loop_
_entity.id
_entity.type
_entity.pdbx_description
1 polymer ?
#
loop_
_entity_poly.entity_id
_entity_poly.type
_entity_poly.pdbx_seq_one_letter_code
_entity_poly.pdbx_strand_id
1 'polypeptide(L)'
;MTNETLHTLETRRSCRAYKPEQITKEELEAVLRAGTFAPSAMNRQSAKIVVVQDAETRAQLTRMNAAVMGNTGDPMYGAPTILVVLADANARCGVQDGSLVMGNLMNAAAAIGLGSCWINRAKEEFETEEGKALLKKWGIEGDYIGVGHCILGYPAEEPRPAAPPQAGLYRIRIRSTMKPDYKLVAKAKYIHANADLASEIWHEVYKRYYPAKQLDTLVETLQSADAIEADIDNDVNYFLVVLGGKTIGYFAWKMENTALHLLHLYLKPEYRGKALGRDILATCERLARGEGRGRLYCEVHTKCLPVLQFFKTKGYRVLGPAEAEAAGIPMQLTTLEKML
;
A
#
# COMPACT_ATOMS: atom_id res chain seq x y z
N MET A 1 -14.40 -10.82 10.21
CA MET A 1 -15.79 -10.31 10.10
C MET A 1 -16.26 -10.67 8.70
N THR A 2 -17.38 -11.39 8.58
CA THR A 2 -17.97 -11.83 7.30
C THR A 2 -19.47 -11.51 7.31
N ASN A 3 -20.03 -11.20 6.16
CA ASN A 3 -21.47 -11.07 5.93
C ASN A 3 -21.76 -11.40 4.47
N GLU A 4 -23.02 -11.48 4.08
CA GLU A 4 -23.44 -11.84 2.70
C GLU A 4 -22.82 -10.91 1.64
N THR A 5 -22.75 -9.61 1.91
CA THR A 5 -22.17 -8.65 0.97
C THR A 5 -20.69 -8.92 0.73
N LEU A 6 -19.90 -9.12 1.81
CA LEU A 6 -18.48 -9.44 1.70
C LEU A 6 -18.28 -10.80 1.00
N HIS A 7 -19.12 -11.78 1.35
CA HIS A 7 -19.09 -13.08 0.69
C HIS A 7 -19.30 -12.96 -0.82
N THR A 8 -20.32 -12.20 -1.25
CA THR A 8 -20.60 -11.95 -2.69
C THR A 8 -19.41 -11.29 -3.38
N LEU A 9 -18.79 -10.26 -2.77
CA LEU A 9 -17.63 -9.56 -3.34
C LEU A 9 -16.42 -10.49 -3.50
N GLU A 10 -16.21 -11.41 -2.57
CA GLU A 10 -15.09 -12.35 -2.58
C GLU A 10 -15.30 -13.55 -3.51
N THR A 11 -16.54 -13.99 -3.66
CA THR A 11 -16.88 -15.24 -4.39
C THR A 11 -17.38 -15.03 -5.82
N ARG A 12 -17.90 -13.84 -6.15
CA ARG A 12 -18.35 -13.52 -7.51
C ARG A 12 -17.29 -13.84 -8.56
N ARG A 13 -17.69 -14.47 -9.65
CA ARG A 13 -16.82 -14.80 -10.80
C ARG A 13 -17.44 -14.37 -12.12
N SER A 14 -16.60 -14.14 -13.12
CA SER A 14 -17.06 -13.93 -14.49
C SER A 14 -17.61 -15.22 -15.07
N CYS A 15 -18.90 -15.21 -15.41
CA CYS A 15 -19.58 -16.30 -16.09
C CYS A 15 -19.36 -16.18 -17.61
N ARG A 16 -19.06 -17.29 -18.29
CA ARG A 16 -18.85 -17.36 -19.74
C ARG A 16 -19.53 -18.54 -20.36
N ALA A 17 -20.54 -19.11 -19.68
CA ALA A 17 -21.44 -20.15 -20.22
C ALA A 17 -22.84 -19.91 -19.63
N TYR A 18 -23.82 -19.71 -20.48
CA TYR A 18 -25.15 -19.32 -20.07
C TYR A 18 -26.16 -20.33 -20.57
N LYS A 19 -27.25 -20.53 -19.81
CA LYS A 19 -28.45 -21.20 -20.27
C LYS A 19 -29.19 -20.29 -21.26
N PRO A 20 -29.96 -20.84 -22.18
CA PRO A 20 -30.69 -20.05 -23.18
C PRO A 20 -31.91 -19.32 -22.59
N GLU A 21 -32.35 -19.71 -21.38
CA GLU A 21 -33.51 -19.12 -20.72
C GLU A 21 -33.24 -17.66 -20.36
N GLN A 22 -34.23 -16.80 -20.60
CA GLN A 22 -34.20 -15.40 -20.23
C GLN A 22 -34.45 -15.27 -18.74
N ILE A 23 -33.71 -14.34 -18.09
CA ILE A 23 -33.94 -13.97 -16.70
C ILE A 23 -35.33 -13.33 -16.54
N THR A 24 -35.88 -13.43 -15.34
CA THR A 24 -37.17 -12.82 -15.02
C THR A 24 -37.08 -11.30 -15.00
N LYS A 25 -38.23 -10.65 -15.11
CA LYS A 25 -38.31 -9.18 -15.02
C LYS A 25 -37.87 -8.68 -13.64
N GLU A 26 -38.26 -9.39 -12.60
CA GLU A 26 -37.94 -9.07 -11.21
C GLU A 26 -36.43 -9.15 -10.94
N GLU A 27 -35.77 -10.18 -11.49
CA GLU A 27 -34.30 -10.33 -11.40
C GLU A 27 -33.58 -9.20 -12.14
N LEU A 28 -34.02 -8.89 -13.37
CA LEU A 28 -33.49 -7.79 -14.15
C LEU A 28 -33.64 -6.45 -13.42
N GLU A 29 -34.83 -6.15 -12.88
CA GLU A 29 -35.09 -4.92 -12.14
C GLU A 29 -34.23 -4.81 -10.87
N ALA A 30 -34.00 -5.90 -10.13
CA ALA A 30 -33.13 -5.94 -8.98
C ALA A 30 -31.67 -5.58 -9.35
N VAL A 31 -31.17 -6.17 -10.45
CA VAL A 31 -29.81 -5.87 -10.95
C VAL A 31 -29.70 -4.42 -11.41
N LEU A 32 -30.66 -3.94 -12.21
CA LEU A 32 -30.67 -2.55 -12.70
C LEU A 32 -30.73 -1.54 -11.55
N ARG A 33 -31.61 -1.80 -10.58
CA ARG A 33 -31.73 -0.95 -9.39
C ARG A 33 -30.39 -0.84 -8.65
N ALA A 34 -29.68 -1.93 -8.41
CA ALA A 34 -28.37 -1.91 -7.78
C ALA A 34 -27.35 -1.09 -8.60
N GLY A 35 -27.39 -1.23 -9.93
CA GLY A 35 -26.57 -0.42 -10.84
C GLY A 35 -26.81 1.07 -10.68
N THR A 36 -28.07 1.51 -10.60
CA THR A 36 -28.43 2.93 -10.46
C THR A 36 -28.04 3.54 -9.10
N PHE A 37 -27.81 2.71 -8.08
CA PHE A 37 -27.32 3.15 -6.77
C PHE A 37 -25.78 3.18 -6.67
N ALA A 38 -25.06 2.97 -7.76
CA ALA A 38 -23.61 3.13 -7.77
C ALA A 38 -23.21 4.59 -7.42
N PRO A 39 -22.16 4.80 -6.64
CA PRO A 39 -21.70 6.16 -6.37
C PRO A 39 -21.20 6.82 -7.65
N SER A 40 -21.40 8.14 -7.76
CA SER A 40 -20.90 8.94 -8.87
C SER A 40 -20.26 10.23 -8.39
N ALA A 41 -19.33 10.77 -9.15
CA ALA A 41 -18.64 12.01 -8.82
C ALA A 41 -19.65 13.15 -8.64
N MET A 42 -19.66 13.78 -7.46
CA MET A 42 -20.59 14.86 -7.07
C MET A 42 -22.08 14.47 -7.23
N ASN A 43 -22.40 13.18 -7.16
CA ASN A 43 -23.73 12.64 -7.37
C ASN A 43 -24.36 13.06 -8.73
N ARG A 44 -23.55 13.14 -9.77
CA ARG A 44 -24.01 13.57 -11.11
C ARG A 44 -24.78 12.50 -11.86
N GLN A 45 -24.63 11.23 -11.48
CA GLN A 45 -25.32 10.08 -12.08
C GLN A 45 -25.22 10.07 -13.61
N SER A 46 -23.99 10.27 -14.11
CA SER A 46 -23.67 10.51 -15.52
C SER A 46 -23.75 9.25 -16.40
N ALA A 47 -23.81 8.07 -15.79
CA ALA A 47 -23.89 6.81 -16.52
C ALA A 47 -25.30 6.47 -16.93
N LYS A 48 -25.46 5.82 -18.10
CA LYS A 48 -26.71 5.23 -18.58
C LYS A 48 -26.56 3.73 -18.77
N ILE A 49 -27.65 3.01 -18.57
CA ILE A 49 -27.73 1.57 -18.81
C ILE A 49 -28.77 1.31 -19.88
N VAL A 50 -28.39 0.66 -20.97
CA VAL A 50 -29.33 0.22 -21.99
C VAL A 50 -29.48 -1.30 -21.89
N VAL A 51 -30.72 -1.79 -21.79
CA VAL A 51 -31.03 -3.20 -21.69
C VAL A 51 -31.31 -3.73 -23.10
N VAL A 52 -30.61 -4.79 -23.49
CA VAL A 52 -30.76 -5.45 -24.79
C VAL A 52 -31.08 -6.93 -24.57
N GLN A 53 -32.29 -7.32 -24.91
CA GLN A 53 -32.77 -8.70 -24.81
C GLN A 53 -33.26 -9.27 -26.17
N ASP A 54 -33.58 -8.40 -27.13
CA ASP A 54 -33.96 -8.83 -28.44
C ASP A 54 -32.79 -9.48 -29.21
N ALA A 55 -33.10 -10.57 -29.94
CA ALA A 55 -32.08 -11.40 -30.57
C ALA A 55 -31.30 -10.67 -31.68
N GLU A 56 -31.96 -9.76 -32.40
CA GLU A 56 -31.35 -9.03 -33.53
C GLU A 56 -30.28 -8.07 -33.01
N THR A 57 -30.64 -7.24 -32.03
CA THR A 57 -29.71 -6.27 -31.45
C THR A 57 -28.57 -6.96 -30.69
N ARG A 58 -28.84 -8.08 -29.98
CA ARG A 58 -27.78 -8.89 -29.35
C ARG A 58 -26.79 -9.42 -30.38
N ALA A 59 -27.29 -9.97 -31.51
CA ALA A 59 -26.42 -10.44 -32.58
C ALA A 59 -25.64 -9.29 -33.24
N GLN A 60 -26.22 -8.10 -33.35
CA GLN A 60 -25.55 -6.91 -33.84
C GLN A 60 -24.39 -6.53 -32.92
N LEU A 61 -24.61 -6.39 -31.59
CA LEU A 61 -23.57 -6.08 -30.62
C LEU A 61 -22.45 -7.14 -30.58
N THR A 62 -22.82 -8.42 -30.67
CA THR A 62 -21.86 -9.52 -30.76
C THR A 62 -20.94 -9.37 -31.97
N ARG A 63 -21.48 -9.08 -33.13
CA ARG A 63 -20.71 -8.89 -34.37
C ARG A 63 -19.82 -7.64 -34.29
N MET A 64 -20.36 -6.53 -33.80
CA MET A 64 -19.58 -5.30 -33.61
C MET A 64 -18.39 -5.50 -32.67
N ASN A 65 -18.63 -6.14 -31.52
CA ASN A 65 -17.58 -6.41 -30.54
C ASN A 65 -16.52 -7.38 -31.08
N ALA A 66 -16.93 -8.44 -31.79
CA ALA A 66 -16.03 -9.37 -32.45
C ALA A 66 -15.18 -8.70 -33.55
N ALA A 67 -15.75 -7.77 -34.30
CA ALA A 67 -15.04 -7.01 -35.33
C ALA A 67 -13.92 -6.14 -34.73
N VAL A 68 -14.15 -5.50 -33.59
CA VAL A 68 -13.09 -4.77 -32.85
C VAL A 68 -11.96 -5.71 -32.42
N MET A 69 -12.26 -6.98 -32.12
CA MET A 69 -11.24 -8.00 -31.82
C MET A 69 -10.50 -8.52 -33.07
N GLY A 70 -10.99 -8.21 -34.25
CA GLY A 70 -10.45 -8.79 -35.49
C GLY A 70 -10.77 -10.27 -35.65
N ASN A 71 -11.88 -10.74 -35.08
CA ASN A 71 -12.36 -12.14 -35.20
C ASN A 71 -13.89 -12.23 -35.42
N THR A 72 -14.39 -13.44 -35.58
CA THR A 72 -15.82 -13.76 -35.83
C THR A 72 -16.44 -14.60 -34.70
N GLY A 73 -15.77 -14.72 -33.54
CA GLY A 73 -16.29 -15.48 -32.40
C GLY A 73 -17.45 -14.76 -31.70
N ASP A 74 -17.98 -15.38 -30.67
CA ASP A 74 -19.02 -14.79 -29.82
C ASP A 74 -18.41 -14.27 -28.49
N PRO A 75 -18.06 -13.00 -28.43
CA PRO A 75 -17.55 -12.38 -27.19
C PRO A 75 -18.62 -12.22 -26.11
N MET A 76 -19.91 -12.40 -26.43
CA MET A 76 -21.03 -12.31 -25.50
C MET A 76 -21.39 -13.67 -24.89
N TYR A 77 -20.72 -14.77 -25.33
CA TYR A 77 -20.87 -16.14 -24.80
C TYR A 77 -22.31 -16.64 -24.78
N GLY A 78 -23.14 -16.25 -25.77
CA GLY A 78 -24.54 -16.65 -25.85
C GLY A 78 -25.43 -16.05 -24.76
N ALA A 79 -25.00 -15.07 -24.00
CA ALA A 79 -25.79 -14.50 -22.91
C ALA A 79 -27.14 -13.95 -23.40
N PRO A 80 -28.29 -14.30 -22.74
CA PRO A 80 -29.63 -13.89 -23.18
C PRO A 80 -29.92 -12.40 -22.93
N THR A 81 -29.16 -11.72 -22.07
CA THR A 81 -29.30 -10.29 -21.77
C THR A 81 -27.92 -9.59 -21.81
N ILE A 82 -27.89 -8.42 -22.45
CA ILE A 82 -26.74 -7.53 -22.47
C ILE A 82 -27.18 -6.19 -21.87
N LEU A 83 -26.47 -5.73 -20.82
CA LEU A 83 -26.62 -4.40 -20.26
C LEU A 83 -25.46 -3.55 -20.77
N VAL A 84 -25.74 -2.62 -21.67
CA VAL A 84 -24.75 -1.70 -22.21
C VAL A 84 -24.61 -0.54 -21.25
N VAL A 85 -23.42 -0.32 -20.69
CA VAL A 85 -23.14 0.81 -19.80
C VAL A 85 -22.42 1.89 -20.59
N LEU A 86 -23.02 3.08 -20.59
CA LEU A 86 -22.55 4.27 -21.27
C LEU A 86 -22.18 5.35 -20.24
N ALA A 87 -21.17 6.14 -20.53
CA ALA A 87 -20.76 7.28 -19.75
C ALA A 87 -20.92 8.57 -20.56
N ASP A 88 -21.43 9.64 -19.94
CA ASP A 88 -21.43 10.97 -20.55
C ASP A 88 -19.96 11.41 -20.81
N ALA A 89 -19.63 11.68 -22.07
CA ALA A 89 -18.31 12.09 -22.48
C ALA A 89 -17.88 13.43 -21.91
N ASN A 90 -18.84 14.30 -21.55
CA ASN A 90 -18.59 15.61 -20.96
C ASN A 90 -18.45 15.55 -19.43
N ALA A 91 -18.74 14.40 -18.80
CA ALA A 91 -18.55 14.22 -17.37
C ALA A 91 -17.10 13.90 -17.06
N ARG A 92 -16.44 14.73 -16.22
CA ARG A 92 -15.02 14.58 -15.85
C ARG A 92 -14.65 13.16 -15.34
N CYS A 93 -15.59 12.50 -14.67
CA CYS A 93 -15.41 11.15 -14.11
C CYS A 93 -16.41 10.13 -14.72
N GLY A 94 -16.91 10.39 -15.94
CA GLY A 94 -17.98 9.58 -16.54
C GLY A 94 -17.62 8.09 -16.65
N VAL A 95 -16.41 7.77 -17.14
CA VAL A 95 -15.96 6.38 -17.28
C VAL A 95 -15.78 5.71 -15.92
N GLN A 96 -15.27 6.42 -14.90
CA GLN A 96 -15.15 5.90 -13.54
C GLN A 96 -16.53 5.63 -12.92
N ASP A 97 -17.47 6.56 -13.08
CA ASP A 97 -18.86 6.41 -12.63
C ASP A 97 -19.52 5.19 -13.30
N GLY A 98 -19.38 5.05 -14.63
CA GLY A 98 -19.86 3.90 -15.36
C GLY A 98 -19.20 2.57 -14.94
N SER A 99 -17.92 2.60 -14.58
CA SER A 99 -17.21 1.42 -14.05
C SER A 99 -17.76 0.97 -12.70
N LEU A 100 -18.17 1.92 -11.84
CA LEU A 100 -18.84 1.61 -10.57
C LEU A 100 -20.23 1.03 -10.79
N VAL A 101 -20.98 1.55 -11.78
CA VAL A 101 -22.25 0.95 -12.23
C VAL A 101 -22.03 -0.51 -12.65
N MET A 102 -21.04 -0.80 -13.51
CA MET A 102 -20.68 -2.16 -13.91
C MET A 102 -20.39 -3.07 -12.72
N GLY A 103 -19.61 -2.58 -11.75
CA GLY A 103 -19.31 -3.31 -10.52
C GLY A 103 -20.58 -3.67 -9.74
N ASN A 104 -21.50 -2.71 -9.56
CA ASN A 104 -22.77 -2.94 -8.86
C ASN A 104 -23.67 -3.94 -9.61
N LEU A 105 -23.79 -3.82 -10.93
CA LEU A 105 -24.56 -4.76 -11.75
C LEU A 105 -24.08 -6.20 -11.57
N MET A 106 -22.76 -6.43 -11.67
CA MET A 106 -22.15 -7.75 -11.53
C MET A 106 -22.28 -8.32 -10.11
N ASN A 107 -22.15 -7.48 -9.09
CA ASN A 107 -22.29 -7.90 -7.69
C ASN A 107 -23.75 -8.24 -7.37
N ALA A 108 -24.71 -7.44 -7.84
CA ALA A 108 -26.13 -7.72 -7.69
C ALA A 108 -26.55 -9.01 -8.39
N ALA A 109 -26.07 -9.23 -9.62
CA ALA A 109 -26.31 -10.48 -10.34
C ALA A 109 -25.85 -11.70 -9.53
N ALA A 110 -24.63 -11.66 -9.01
CA ALA A 110 -24.07 -12.74 -8.19
C ALA A 110 -24.86 -12.94 -6.88
N ALA A 111 -25.31 -11.87 -6.24
CA ALA A 111 -26.07 -11.93 -4.99
C ALA A 111 -27.42 -12.65 -5.13
N ILE A 112 -28.00 -12.66 -6.34
CA ILE A 112 -29.27 -13.34 -6.63
C ILE A 112 -29.09 -14.61 -7.49
N GLY A 113 -27.84 -15.13 -7.58
CA GLY A 113 -27.57 -16.40 -8.28
C GLY A 113 -27.43 -16.30 -9.79
N LEU A 114 -27.41 -15.11 -10.39
CA LEU A 114 -27.19 -14.92 -11.82
C LEU A 114 -25.70 -14.87 -12.17
N GLY A 115 -25.36 -15.39 -13.36
CA GLY A 115 -24.05 -15.25 -13.99
C GLY A 115 -23.91 -13.89 -14.67
N SER A 116 -22.74 -13.26 -14.54
CA SER A 116 -22.42 -12.03 -15.26
C SER A 116 -20.95 -11.97 -15.65
N CYS A 117 -20.64 -11.19 -16.69
CA CYS A 117 -19.28 -10.89 -17.09
C CYS A 117 -19.20 -9.49 -17.71
N TRP A 118 -18.10 -8.77 -17.44
CA TRP A 118 -17.78 -7.53 -18.14
C TRP A 118 -17.11 -7.83 -19.48
N ILE A 119 -17.72 -7.42 -20.56
CA ILE A 119 -17.14 -7.46 -21.92
C ILE A 119 -16.69 -6.06 -22.28
N ASN A 120 -15.42 -5.92 -22.61
CA ASN A 120 -14.82 -4.65 -23.03
C ASN A 120 -15.17 -4.27 -24.47
N ARG A 121 -14.58 -3.20 -24.96
CA ARG A 121 -14.64 -2.68 -26.34
C ARG A 121 -15.90 -1.91 -26.71
N ALA A 122 -16.79 -1.69 -25.75
CA ALA A 122 -17.96 -0.84 -25.99
C ALA A 122 -17.58 0.56 -26.46
N LYS A 123 -16.42 1.10 -26.04
CA LYS A 123 -15.90 2.38 -26.49
C LYS A 123 -15.71 2.37 -28.01
N GLU A 124 -14.91 1.45 -28.49
CA GLU A 124 -14.57 1.30 -29.90
C GLU A 124 -15.82 1.00 -30.75
N GLU A 125 -16.76 0.19 -30.22
CA GLU A 125 -18.01 -0.11 -30.90
C GLU A 125 -18.85 1.15 -31.15
N PHE A 126 -19.05 1.97 -30.11
CA PHE A 126 -19.90 3.17 -30.20
C PHE A 126 -19.17 4.41 -30.81
N GLU A 127 -17.88 4.31 -31.08
CA GLU A 127 -17.15 5.27 -31.94
C GLU A 127 -17.39 5.03 -33.44
N THR A 128 -17.87 3.83 -33.84
CA THR A 128 -18.22 3.54 -35.24
C THR A 128 -19.52 4.21 -35.68
N GLU A 129 -19.72 4.39 -36.99
CA GLU A 129 -20.98 4.91 -37.52
C GLU A 129 -22.19 4.00 -37.21
N GLU A 130 -21.96 2.67 -37.21
CA GLU A 130 -22.99 1.69 -36.83
C GLU A 130 -23.36 1.85 -35.32
N GLY A 131 -22.35 2.02 -34.45
CA GLY A 131 -22.59 2.24 -33.02
C GLY A 131 -23.30 3.56 -32.74
N LYS A 132 -22.93 4.64 -33.40
CA LYS A 132 -23.64 5.93 -33.28
C LYS A 132 -25.10 5.84 -33.76
N ALA A 133 -25.35 5.13 -34.87
CA ALA A 133 -26.71 4.90 -35.35
C ALA A 133 -27.54 4.11 -34.35
N LEU A 134 -26.91 3.14 -33.65
CA LEU A 134 -27.58 2.34 -32.63
C LEU A 134 -27.94 3.19 -31.38
N LEU A 135 -27.02 4.06 -30.92
CA LEU A 135 -27.29 5.02 -29.82
C LEU A 135 -28.49 5.91 -30.20
N LYS A 136 -28.52 6.44 -31.40
CA LYS A 136 -29.64 7.26 -31.90
C LYS A 136 -30.96 6.49 -31.93
N LYS A 137 -30.95 5.22 -32.40
CA LYS A 137 -32.12 4.32 -32.40
C LYS A 137 -32.65 4.11 -30.97
N TRP A 138 -31.78 4.09 -29.97
CA TRP A 138 -32.16 3.94 -28.56
C TRP A 138 -32.58 5.25 -27.88
N GLY A 139 -32.59 6.38 -28.61
CA GLY A 139 -32.95 7.68 -28.03
C GLY A 139 -31.88 8.23 -27.08
N ILE A 140 -30.64 7.79 -27.22
CA ILE A 140 -29.50 8.32 -26.45
C ILE A 140 -28.98 9.57 -27.16
N GLU A 141 -29.38 10.72 -26.65
CA GLU A 141 -28.94 12.03 -27.14
C GLU A 141 -27.74 12.54 -26.38
N GLY A 142 -26.80 13.20 -27.11
CA GLY A 142 -25.52 13.70 -26.57
C GLY A 142 -24.34 12.77 -26.84
N ASP A 143 -23.17 13.14 -26.29
CA ASP A 143 -21.93 12.41 -26.50
C ASP A 143 -21.73 11.39 -25.38
N TYR A 144 -21.72 10.11 -25.73
CA TYR A 144 -21.54 9.01 -24.81
C TYR A 144 -20.35 8.13 -25.19
N ILE A 145 -19.61 7.69 -24.19
CA ILE A 145 -18.53 6.72 -24.28
C ILE A 145 -19.05 5.36 -23.80
N GLY A 146 -18.84 4.32 -24.57
CA GLY A 146 -19.10 2.95 -24.12
C GLY A 146 -18.13 2.55 -23.00
N VAL A 147 -18.65 2.17 -21.84
CA VAL A 147 -17.82 1.68 -20.71
C VAL A 147 -17.61 0.18 -20.84
N GLY A 148 -18.65 -0.55 -21.19
CA GLY A 148 -18.62 -1.99 -21.37
C GLY A 148 -20.01 -2.59 -21.44
N HIS A 149 -20.05 -3.90 -21.71
CA HIS A 149 -21.28 -4.68 -21.67
C HIS A 149 -21.26 -5.60 -20.45
N CYS A 150 -22.25 -5.49 -19.57
CA CYS A 150 -22.51 -6.51 -18.56
C CYS A 150 -23.42 -7.56 -19.16
N ILE A 151 -22.86 -8.67 -19.58
CA ILE A 151 -23.67 -9.82 -20.04
C ILE A 151 -24.25 -10.55 -18.84
N LEU A 152 -25.50 -11.04 -18.96
CA LEU A 152 -26.30 -11.52 -17.84
C LEU A 152 -27.19 -12.69 -18.25
N GLY A 153 -27.30 -13.69 -17.36
CA GLY A 153 -28.16 -14.86 -17.56
C GLY A 153 -27.96 -15.92 -16.49
N TYR A 154 -28.69 -17.02 -16.56
CA TYR A 154 -28.46 -18.16 -15.69
C TYR A 154 -27.17 -18.88 -16.08
N PRO A 155 -26.24 -19.16 -15.13
CA PRO A 155 -25.04 -19.88 -15.45
C PRO A 155 -25.32 -21.31 -15.88
N ALA A 156 -24.71 -21.77 -16.98
CA ALA A 156 -24.80 -23.16 -17.42
C ALA A 156 -23.89 -24.10 -16.65
N GLU A 157 -22.84 -23.53 -16.00
CA GLU A 157 -21.84 -24.25 -15.22
C GLU A 157 -21.57 -23.49 -13.93
N GLU A 158 -21.19 -24.20 -12.87
CA GLU A 158 -20.71 -23.55 -11.66
C GLU A 158 -19.37 -22.80 -11.92
N PRO A 159 -19.24 -21.54 -11.46
CA PRO A 159 -18.01 -20.80 -11.66
C PRO A 159 -16.87 -21.44 -10.88
N ARG A 160 -15.68 -21.49 -11.49
CA ARG A 160 -14.47 -22.00 -10.81
C ARG A 160 -14.15 -21.15 -9.58
N PRO A 161 -13.65 -21.77 -8.49
CA PRO A 161 -13.18 -21.03 -7.32
C PRO A 161 -12.16 -19.94 -7.69
N ALA A 162 -12.14 -18.85 -6.93
CA ALA A 162 -11.15 -17.81 -7.12
C ALA A 162 -9.74 -18.32 -6.85
N ALA A 163 -8.79 -17.94 -7.69
CA ALA A 163 -7.40 -17.96 -7.28
C ALA A 163 -7.21 -16.95 -6.11
N PRO A 164 -6.31 -17.24 -5.17
CA PRO A 164 -6.01 -16.28 -4.10
C PRO A 164 -5.48 -14.98 -4.71
N PRO A 165 -5.82 -13.81 -4.12
CA PRO A 165 -5.27 -12.54 -4.56
C PRO A 165 -3.74 -12.55 -4.52
N GLN A 166 -3.10 -11.83 -5.44
CA GLN A 166 -1.65 -11.70 -5.45
C GLN A 166 -1.16 -11.01 -4.18
N ALA A 167 -0.01 -11.45 -3.67
CA ALA A 167 0.61 -10.81 -2.51
C ALA A 167 0.97 -9.35 -2.81
N GLY A 168 0.78 -8.47 -1.83
CA GLY A 168 1.18 -7.07 -1.93
C GLY A 168 0.19 -6.13 -2.63
N LEU A 169 -1.04 -6.59 -2.92
CA LEU A 169 -2.10 -5.74 -3.49
C LEU A 169 -2.50 -4.56 -2.61
N TYR A 170 -2.21 -4.63 -1.30
CA TYR A 170 -2.37 -3.49 -0.41
C TYR A 170 -1.18 -3.35 0.54
N ARG A 171 -0.93 -2.14 0.97
CA ARG A 171 0.06 -1.83 2.00
C ARG A 171 -0.60 -1.04 3.11
N ILE A 172 -0.53 -1.59 4.32
CA ILE A 172 -1.05 -0.92 5.49
C ILE A 172 0.02 0.07 5.98
N ARG A 173 -0.29 1.36 5.95
CA ARG A 173 0.47 2.42 6.62
C ARG A 173 -0.27 2.82 7.88
N ILE A 174 -0.17 2.01 8.91
CA ILE A 174 -0.71 2.35 10.21
C ILE A 174 0.37 3.17 10.93
N ARG A 175 -0.01 4.34 11.44
CA ARG A 175 0.77 5.00 12.48
C ARG A 175 0.76 4.03 13.66
N SER A 176 1.91 3.50 14.05
CA SER A 176 1.98 2.67 15.26
C SER A 176 1.39 3.49 16.41
N THR A 177 0.26 3.07 16.92
CA THR A 177 -0.36 3.67 18.11
C THR A 177 0.33 3.17 19.38
N MET A 178 1.12 2.10 19.29
CA MET A 178 1.98 1.64 20.36
C MET A 178 3.22 2.52 20.40
N LYS A 179 3.32 3.34 21.43
CA LYS A 179 4.57 4.04 21.74
C LYS A 179 5.58 3.01 22.20
N PRO A 180 6.83 3.12 21.74
CA PRO A 180 7.88 2.27 22.28
C PRO A 180 8.15 2.67 23.75
N ASP A 181 8.38 1.67 24.58
CA ASP A 181 8.91 1.84 25.90
C ASP A 181 10.44 1.90 25.81
N TYR A 182 11.05 2.71 26.65
CA TYR A 182 12.51 2.85 26.72
C TYR A 182 12.99 2.29 28.05
N LYS A 183 13.73 1.20 27.99
CA LYS A 183 14.22 0.51 29.17
C LYS A 183 15.69 0.84 29.40
N LEU A 184 15.99 1.51 30.52
CA LEU A 184 17.37 1.87 30.89
C LEU A 184 18.23 0.60 31.06
N VAL A 185 19.40 0.62 30.46
CA VAL A 185 20.41 -0.44 30.53
C VAL A 185 21.33 -0.15 31.73
N ALA A 186 20.88 -0.57 32.92
CA ALA A 186 21.62 -0.32 34.18
C ALA A 186 21.95 -1.62 34.95
N LYS A 187 21.55 -2.78 34.43
CA LYS A 187 21.78 -4.08 35.09
C LYS A 187 22.52 -4.99 34.12
N ALA A 188 23.43 -5.82 34.61
CA ALA A 188 24.25 -6.74 33.80
C ALA A 188 23.45 -7.49 32.73
N LYS A 189 22.27 -8.06 33.09
CA LYS A 189 21.41 -8.76 32.11
C LYS A 189 20.93 -7.89 30.93
N TYR A 190 20.79 -6.57 31.13
CA TYR A 190 20.39 -5.63 30.06
C TYR A 190 21.59 -5.16 29.26
N ILE A 191 22.78 -5.07 29.89
CA ILE A 191 24.05 -4.81 29.23
C ILE A 191 24.34 -5.92 28.23
N HIS A 192 24.31 -7.19 28.65
CA HIS A 192 24.47 -8.34 27.75
C HIS A 192 23.42 -8.36 26.64
N ALA A 193 22.13 -8.16 26.98
CA ALA A 193 21.06 -8.12 25.96
C ALA A 193 21.23 -6.97 24.96
N ASN A 194 21.81 -5.83 25.36
CA ASN A 194 22.15 -4.74 24.47
C ASN A 194 23.35 -5.07 23.59
N ALA A 195 24.38 -5.71 24.13
CA ALA A 195 25.56 -6.14 23.38
C ALA A 195 25.19 -7.16 22.28
N ASP A 196 24.40 -8.17 22.62
CA ASP A 196 23.91 -9.15 21.64
C ASP A 196 23.11 -8.46 20.51
N LEU A 197 22.19 -7.56 20.87
CA LEU A 197 21.39 -6.80 19.93
C LEU A 197 22.24 -5.85 19.06
N ALA A 198 23.22 -5.21 19.66
CA ALA A 198 24.14 -4.33 18.96
C ALA A 198 24.97 -5.10 17.95
N SER A 199 25.51 -6.26 18.34
CA SER A 199 26.24 -7.15 17.44
C SER A 199 25.38 -7.57 16.25
N GLU A 200 24.14 -8.04 16.47
CA GLU A 200 23.20 -8.39 15.40
C GLU A 200 22.99 -7.23 14.41
N ILE A 201 22.70 -6.04 14.93
CA ILE A 201 22.36 -4.88 14.09
C ILE A 201 23.59 -4.31 13.38
N TRP A 202 24.75 -4.25 14.05
CA TRP A 202 25.97 -3.72 13.45
C TRP A 202 26.45 -4.59 12.28
N HIS A 203 26.41 -5.91 12.43
CA HIS A 203 26.74 -6.82 11.33
C HIS A 203 25.77 -6.66 10.16
N GLU A 204 24.49 -6.44 10.40
CA GLU A 204 23.52 -6.17 9.33
C GLU A 204 23.80 -4.83 8.62
N VAL A 205 24.04 -3.76 9.39
CA VAL A 205 24.20 -2.42 8.84
C VAL A 205 25.55 -2.21 8.17
N TYR A 206 26.65 -2.66 8.81
CA TYR A 206 28.01 -2.29 8.42
C TYR A 206 28.74 -3.31 7.56
N LYS A 207 28.23 -4.53 7.35
CA LYS A 207 28.84 -5.55 6.48
C LYS A 207 29.15 -5.10 5.05
N ARG A 208 28.51 -4.02 4.61
CA ARG A 208 28.75 -3.41 3.29
C ARG A 208 29.89 -2.40 3.28
N TYR A 209 30.35 -1.98 4.44
CA TYR A 209 31.36 -0.93 4.59
C TYR A 209 32.70 -1.45 5.11
N TYR A 210 32.68 -2.54 5.87
CA TYR A 210 33.85 -3.15 6.48
C TYR A 210 33.95 -4.64 6.11
N PRO A 211 35.20 -5.16 5.90
CA PRO A 211 35.45 -6.60 5.87
C PRO A 211 35.00 -7.27 7.18
N ALA A 212 34.55 -8.54 7.11
CA ALA A 212 33.98 -9.24 8.26
C ALA A 212 34.89 -9.18 9.50
N LYS A 213 36.18 -9.50 9.36
CA LYS A 213 37.15 -9.46 10.48
C LYS A 213 37.31 -8.09 11.12
N GLN A 214 37.27 -7.01 10.32
CA GLN A 214 37.32 -5.67 10.86
C GLN A 214 36.01 -5.31 11.57
N LEU A 215 34.89 -5.73 11.02
CA LEU A 215 33.57 -5.51 11.64
C LEU A 215 33.45 -6.25 12.98
N ASP A 216 33.91 -7.51 13.05
CA ASP A 216 33.98 -8.28 14.30
C ASP A 216 34.80 -7.52 15.35
N THR A 217 35.99 -7.01 14.97
CA THR A 217 36.83 -6.22 15.85
C THR A 217 36.16 -4.92 16.31
N LEU A 218 35.49 -4.19 15.41
CA LEU A 218 34.75 -2.96 15.76
C LEU A 218 33.59 -3.24 16.72
N VAL A 219 32.84 -4.31 16.49
CA VAL A 219 31.74 -4.71 17.38
C VAL A 219 32.27 -5.09 18.75
N GLU A 220 33.32 -5.88 18.83
CA GLU A 220 33.95 -6.27 20.10
C GLU A 220 34.49 -5.07 20.86
N THR A 221 35.13 -4.12 20.16
CA THR A 221 35.74 -2.93 20.78
C THR A 221 34.72 -1.91 21.27
N LEU A 222 33.60 -1.74 20.53
CA LEU A 222 32.67 -0.63 20.75
C LEU A 222 31.29 -1.04 21.27
N GLN A 223 30.92 -2.33 21.15
CA GLN A 223 29.56 -2.81 21.44
C GLN A 223 29.55 -4.10 22.25
N SER A 224 30.71 -4.56 22.77
CA SER A 224 30.74 -5.67 23.73
C SER A 224 30.10 -5.25 25.06
N ALA A 225 29.79 -6.20 25.92
CA ALA A 225 29.23 -5.93 27.23
C ALA A 225 30.19 -5.03 28.06
N ASP A 226 31.49 -5.33 28.01
CA ASP A 226 32.51 -4.57 28.73
C ASP A 226 32.65 -3.12 28.21
N ALA A 227 32.55 -2.96 26.86
CA ALA A 227 32.57 -1.63 26.25
C ALA A 227 31.35 -0.78 26.65
N ILE A 228 30.16 -1.40 26.65
CA ILE A 228 28.91 -0.73 27.07
C ILE A 228 28.96 -0.41 28.57
N GLU A 229 29.51 -1.27 29.41
CA GLU A 229 29.69 -1.01 30.85
C GLU A 229 30.63 0.14 31.08
N ALA A 230 31.78 0.17 30.38
CA ALA A 230 32.73 1.29 30.44
C ALA A 230 32.10 2.61 29.95
N ASP A 231 31.27 2.60 28.92
CA ASP A 231 30.53 3.78 28.47
C ASP A 231 29.55 4.27 29.55
N ILE A 232 28.83 3.36 30.20
CA ILE A 232 27.90 3.68 31.31
C ILE A 232 28.63 4.31 32.46
N ASP A 233 29.79 3.79 32.82
CA ASP A 233 30.67 4.38 33.87
C ASP A 233 31.19 5.77 33.50
N ASN A 234 31.19 6.10 32.21
CA ASN A 234 31.53 7.43 31.66
C ASN A 234 30.29 8.28 31.32
N ASP A 235 29.16 8.11 32.02
CA ASP A 235 27.91 8.86 31.92
C ASP A 235 27.16 8.72 30.60
N VAL A 236 27.41 7.67 29.83
CA VAL A 236 26.59 7.35 28.67
C VAL A 236 25.34 6.58 29.10
N ASN A 237 24.19 7.03 28.66
CA ASN A 237 22.91 6.44 29.01
C ASN A 237 22.41 5.57 27.85
N TYR A 238 22.37 4.27 28.04
CA TYR A 238 21.86 3.27 27.09
C TYR A 238 20.41 2.89 27.38
N PHE A 239 19.62 2.74 26.33
CA PHE A 239 18.21 2.32 26.41
C PHE A 239 17.87 1.25 25.37
N LEU A 240 17.28 0.16 25.82
CA LEU A 240 16.59 -0.78 24.93
C LEU A 240 15.25 -0.19 24.51
N VAL A 241 14.94 -0.28 23.22
CA VAL A 241 13.65 0.11 22.64
C VAL A 241 12.74 -1.12 22.63
N VAL A 242 11.64 -1.06 23.37
CA VAL A 242 10.69 -2.17 23.52
C VAL A 242 9.36 -1.80 22.89
N LEU A 243 8.82 -2.65 22.03
CA LEU A 243 7.51 -2.47 21.38
C LEU A 243 6.70 -3.75 21.49
N GLY A 244 5.53 -3.68 22.15
CA GLY A 244 4.69 -4.86 22.37
C GLY A 244 5.40 -5.99 23.11
N GLY A 245 6.25 -5.66 24.07
CA GLY A 245 7.04 -6.61 24.87
C GLY A 245 8.28 -7.19 24.15
N LYS A 246 8.56 -6.80 22.91
CA LYS A 246 9.73 -7.25 22.15
C LYS A 246 10.79 -6.14 22.09
N THR A 247 12.04 -6.50 22.32
CA THR A 247 13.18 -5.58 22.11
C THR A 247 13.44 -5.45 20.61
N ILE A 248 13.36 -4.22 20.09
CA ILE A 248 13.39 -3.92 18.66
C ILE A 248 14.55 -3.03 18.23
N GLY A 249 15.34 -2.53 19.17
CA GLY A 249 16.46 -1.66 18.91
C GLY A 249 17.03 -1.11 20.20
N TYR A 250 17.98 -0.20 20.07
CA TYR A 250 18.56 0.52 21.20
C TYR A 250 19.01 1.93 20.77
N PHE A 251 19.18 2.81 21.73
CA PHE A 251 19.82 4.10 21.56
C PHE A 251 20.63 4.47 22.79
N ALA A 252 21.63 5.31 22.59
CA ALA A 252 22.47 5.81 23.67
C ALA A 252 22.81 7.29 23.47
N TRP A 253 22.89 8.01 24.56
CA TRP A 253 23.26 9.41 24.57
C TRP A 253 24.09 9.77 25.79
N LYS A 254 24.90 10.81 25.64
CA LYS A 254 25.63 11.47 26.72
C LYS A 254 25.22 12.93 26.84
N MET A 255 24.97 13.38 28.06
CA MET A 255 24.68 14.78 28.32
C MET A 255 26.01 15.54 28.55
N GLU A 256 26.24 16.55 27.73
CA GLU A 256 27.39 17.44 27.82
C GLU A 256 26.96 18.81 28.34
N ASN A 257 27.94 19.69 28.61
CA ASN A 257 27.67 21.00 29.20
C ASN A 257 26.70 21.85 28.37
N THR A 258 26.75 21.78 27.03
CA THR A 258 25.96 22.63 26.13
C THR A 258 25.09 21.83 25.15
N ALA A 259 25.24 20.51 25.10
CA ALA A 259 24.62 19.66 24.10
C ALA A 259 24.21 18.29 24.66
N LEU A 260 23.31 17.63 23.98
CA LEU A 260 23.13 16.18 24.04
C LEU A 260 23.85 15.54 22.86
N HIS A 261 24.77 14.64 23.13
CA HIS A 261 25.43 13.80 22.13
C HIS A 261 24.66 12.50 21.99
N LEU A 262 24.03 12.27 20.85
CA LEU A 262 23.35 11.02 20.50
C LEU A 262 24.36 10.07 19.84
N LEU A 263 24.92 9.15 20.63
CA LEU A 263 25.97 8.21 20.18
C LEU A 263 25.38 7.09 19.31
N HIS A 264 24.24 6.54 19.72
CA HIS A 264 23.64 5.38 19.06
C HIS A 264 22.14 5.59 18.85
N LEU A 265 21.64 5.17 17.68
CA LEU A 265 20.22 5.07 17.37
C LEU A 265 20.03 3.96 16.33
N TYR A 266 19.71 2.78 16.78
CA TYR A 266 19.59 1.59 15.95
C TYR A 266 18.27 0.87 16.17
N LEU A 267 17.68 0.41 15.06
CA LEU A 267 16.46 -0.42 15.05
C LEU A 267 16.69 -1.64 14.17
N LYS A 268 16.10 -2.77 14.53
CA LYS A 268 16.06 -3.96 13.68
C LYS A 268 15.40 -3.63 12.33
N PRO A 269 15.81 -4.27 11.20
CA PRO A 269 15.36 -3.93 9.86
C PRO A 269 13.84 -3.88 9.70
N GLU A 270 13.12 -4.85 10.26
CA GLU A 270 11.67 -4.97 10.15
C GLU A 270 10.89 -3.86 10.90
N TYR A 271 11.57 -3.09 11.76
CA TYR A 271 10.98 -1.95 12.50
C TYR A 271 11.39 -0.59 11.93
N ARG A 272 12.26 -0.55 10.93
CA ARG A 272 12.64 0.71 10.23
C ARG A 272 11.50 1.20 9.34
N GLY A 273 11.49 2.50 9.05
CA GLY A 273 10.44 3.12 8.21
C GLY A 273 9.07 3.29 8.89
N LYS A 274 8.90 2.87 10.15
CA LYS A 274 7.65 2.94 10.93
C LYS A 274 7.58 4.16 11.87
N ALA A 275 8.30 5.21 11.59
CA ALA A 275 8.41 6.45 12.38
C ALA A 275 9.06 6.32 13.77
N LEU A 276 9.46 5.12 14.22
CA LEU A 276 10.03 4.88 15.54
C LEU A 276 11.33 5.67 15.78
N GLY A 277 12.23 5.73 14.79
CA GLY A 277 13.46 6.53 14.90
C GLY A 277 13.17 8.02 15.09
N ARG A 278 12.12 8.56 14.46
CA ARG A 278 11.66 9.94 14.68
C ARG A 278 11.17 10.14 16.12
N ASP A 279 10.43 9.18 16.65
CA ASP A 279 9.85 9.30 18.00
C ASP A 279 10.93 9.19 19.08
N ILE A 280 11.98 8.37 18.87
CA ILE A 280 13.17 8.31 19.72
C ILE A 280 13.92 9.65 19.65
N LEU A 281 14.20 10.15 18.44
CA LEU A 281 14.92 11.41 18.25
C LEU A 281 14.18 12.59 18.90
N ALA A 282 12.85 12.67 18.73
CA ALA A 282 12.02 13.67 19.38
C ALA A 282 12.04 13.56 20.92
N THR A 283 12.24 12.36 21.46
CA THR A 283 12.43 12.16 22.91
C THR A 283 13.77 12.68 23.38
N CYS A 284 14.86 12.42 22.64
CA CYS A 284 16.19 12.97 22.94
C CYS A 284 16.18 14.51 22.84
N GLU A 285 15.51 15.09 21.82
CA GLU A 285 15.38 16.54 21.68
C GLU A 285 14.62 17.18 22.86
N ARG A 286 13.51 16.54 23.32
CA ARG A 286 12.78 17.03 24.51
C ARG A 286 13.62 16.93 25.79
N LEU A 287 14.36 15.85 25.95
CA LEU A 287 15.24 15.66 27.09
C LEU A 287 16.31 16.75 27.11
N ALA A 288 17.00 16.98 26.00
CA ALA A 288 18.03 18.04 25.91
C ALA A 288 17.46 19.42 26.28
N ARG A 289 16.27 19.78 25.75
CA ARG A 289 15.62 21.06 26.15
C ARG A 289 15.24 21.08 27.61
N GLY A 290 14.76 19.98 28.19
CA GLY A 290 14.41 19.89 29.62
C GLY A 290 15.60 20.10 30.55
N GLU A 291 16.77 19.68 30.09
CA GLU A 291 18.06 19.87 30.79
C GLU A 291 18.75 21.18 30.39
N GLY A 292 18.08 22.08 29.71
CA GLY A 292 18.60 23.37 29.31
C GLY A 292 19.72 23.34 28.26
N ARG A 293 19.79 22.25 27.46
CA ARG A 293 20.77 22.10 26.38
C ARG A 293 20.19 22.66 25.09
N GLY A 294 20.87 23.58 24.46
CA GLY A 294 20.42 24.24 23.22
C GLY A 294 20.80 23.48 21.95
N ARG A 295 21.42 22.31 22.04
CA ARG A 295 21.96 21.59 20.89
C ARG A 295 21.84 20.07 21.07
N LEU A 296 21.57 19.37 19.98
CA LEU A 296 21.75 17.91 19.86
C LEU A 296 22.61 17.61 18.63
N TYR A 297 23.60 16.75 18.78
CA TYR A 297 24.44 16.31 17.66
C TYR A 297 24.68 14.80 17.68
N CYS A 298 25.09 14.26 16.54
CA CYS A 298 25.45 12.86 16.36
C CYS A 298 26.45 12.69 15.23
N GLU A 299 27.17 11.58 15.23
CA GLU A 299 28.03 11.13 14.13
C GLU A 299 27.40 9.95 13.43
N VAL A 300 27.40 10.01 12.09
CA VAL A 300 26.84 8.97 11.21
C VAL A 300 27.90 8.56 10.20
N HIS A 301 28.04 7.26 9.95
CA HIS A 301 28.96 6.76 8.93
C HIS A 301 28.70 7.44 7.58
N THR A 302 29.73 8.08 7.00
CA THR A 302 29.62 8.96 5.80
C THR A 302 28.96 8.28 4.61
N LYS A 303 29.13 6.97 4.42
CA LYS A 303 28.52 6.20 3.33
C LYS A 303 27.08 5.77 3.64
N CYS A 304 26.55 6.00 4.85
CA CYS A 304 25.20 5.61 5.21
C CYS A 304 24.16 6.67 4.79
N LEU A 305 24.00 6.86 3.47
CA LEU A 305 23.16 7.90 2.88
C LEU A 305 21.70 7.90 3.39
N PRO A 306 21.03 6.75 3.61
CA PRO A 306 19.66 6.76 4.15
C PRO A 306 19.56 7.38 5.55
N VAL A 307 20.55 7.16 6.41
CA VAL A 307 20.56 7.72 7.77
C VAL A 307 20.91 9.21 7.74
N LEU A 308 21.86 9.62 6.90
CA LEU A 308 22.16 11.05 6.69
C LEU A 308 20.92 11.81 6.19
N GLN A 309 20.19 11.23 5.24
CA GLN A 309 18.95 11.82 4.73
C GLN A 309 17.85 11.86 5.81
N PHE A 310 17.74 10.83 6.65
CA PHE A 310 16.82 10.83 7.78
C PHE A 310 17.05 12.04 8.68
N PHE A 311 18.29 12.27 9.16
CA PHE A 311 18.60 13.40 10.02
C PHE A 311 18.35 14.76 9.34
N LYS A 312 18.74 14.92 8.06
CA LYS A 312 18.45 16.14 7.28
C LYS A 312 16.95 16.43 7.23
N THR A 313 16.08 15.42 7.02
CA THR A 313 14.62 15.62 7.02
C THR A 313 14.05 15.99 8.39
N LYS A 314 14.83 15.84 9.47
CA LYS A 314 14.46 16.25 10.83
C LYS A 314 15.06 17.61 11.23
N GLY A 315 15.67 18.31 10.27
CA GLY A 315 16.21 19.64 10.47
C GLY A 315 17.64 19.67 11.03
N TYR A 316 18.36 18.53 10.92
CA TYR A 316 19.79 18.48 11.26
C TYR A 316 20.61 18.99 10.08
N ARG A 317 21.57 19.88 10.37
CA ARG A 317 22.55 20.35 9.39
C ARG A 317 23.83 19.53 9.49
N VAL A 318 24.49 19.33 8.37
CA VAL A 318 25.82 18.71 8.32
C VAL A 318 26.86 19.73 8.71
N LEU A 319 27.72 19.40 9.68
CA LEU A 319 28.85 20.23 10.05
C LEU A 319 30.10 19.93 9.24
N GLY A 320 30.33 18.65 8.98
CA GLY A 320 31.53 18.21 8.25
C GLY A 320 31.92 16.77 8.57
N PRO A 321 33.05 16.33 8.00
CA PRO A 321 33.61 15.03 8.32
C PRO A 321 34.13 15.01 9.76
N ALA A 322 33.98 13.83 10.39
CA ALA A 322 34.64 13.51 11.64
C ALA A 322 35.43 12.21 11.44
N GLU A 323 36.61 12.15 11.98
CA GLU A 323 37.43 10.95 11.95
C GLU A 323 37.43 10.34 13.34
N ALA A 324 37.18 9.03 13.37
CA ALA A 324 37.32 8.24 14.58
C ALA A 324 38.10 6.96 14.24
N GLU A 325 38.72 6.39 15.22
CA GLU A 325 39.47 5.14 15.10
C GLU A 325 39.15 4.25 16.29
N ALA A 326 38.90 2.98 16.01
CA ALA A 326 38.75 1.98 17.04
C ALA A 326 39.59 0.75 16.69
N ALA A 327 40.43 0.30 17.61
CA ALA A 327 41.36 -0.83 17.43
C ALA A 327 42.20 -0.73 16.13
N GLY A 328 42.69 0.46 15.76
CA GLY A 328 43.45 0.67 14.53
C GLY A 328 42.60 0.68 13.24
N ILE A 329 41.27 0.64 13.34
CA ILE A 329 40.36 0.67 12.19
C ILE A 329 39.78 2.07 12.05
N PRO A 330 40.06 2.80 10.95
CA PRO A 330 39.53 4.13 10.74
C PRO A 330 38.03 4.10 10.42
N MET A 331 37.26 4.98 11.04
CA MET A 331 35.86 5.17 10.80
C MET A 331 35.63 6.55 10.18
N GLN A 332 35.04 6.55 8.96
CA GLN A 332 34.68 7.79 8.27
C GLN A 332 33.28 8.21 8.71
N LEU A 333 33.19 9.25 9.50
CA LEU A 333 31.95 9.75 10.07
C LEU A 333 31.61 11.13 9.49
N THR A 334 30.36 11.50 9.61
CA THR A 334 29.83 12.83 9.31
C THR A 334 29.09 13.33 10.54
N THR A 335 29.50 14.47 11.06
CA THR A 335 28.82 15.12 12.19
C THR A 335 27.60 15.89 11.70
N LEU A 336 26.46 15.67 12.36
CA LEU A 336 25.23 16.42 12.15
C LEU A 336 24.77 17.02 13.48
N GLU A 337 24.20 18.22 13.41
CA GLU A 337 23.65 18.89 14.60
C GLU A 337 22.31 19.54 14.30
N LYS A 338 21.57 19.79 15.38
CA LYS A 338 20.37 20.63 15.41
C LYS A 338 20.37 21.52 16.61
N MET A 339 20.16 22.81 16.39
CA MET A 339 19.86 23.76 17.47
C MET A 339 18.41 23.53 17.92
N LEU A 340 18.18 23.51 19.22
CA LEU A 340 16.92 23.06 19.84
C LEU A 340 16.06 24.23 20.33
#